data_7ce756f2d996dc042296174a74a50bd9
#
_entry.id   7ce756f2d996dc042296174a74a50bd9
#
_cell.length_a   1.000
_cell.length_b   1.000
_cell.length_c   1.000
_cell.angle_alpha   90.00
_cell.angle_beta   90.00
_cell.angle_gamma   90.00
#
_symmetry.space_group_name_H-M   'P 1'
#
loop_
_entity.id
_entity.type
_entity.pdbx_description
1 polymer ?
#
loop_
_entity_poly.entity_id
_entity_poly.type
_entity_poly.pdbx_seq_one_letter_code
_entity_poly.pdbx_strand_id
1 'polypeptide(L)'
;MDKDIYKLYEILVSMLGEAKGGFDGKNMQLEFSCPRCREKYGKKEDRKYNLSVNIAKSRFQCWKCHSEGEPMHGSILKLIRMYGTEELANEYRAVISSIRDSEMYKLNYSSDDFNIDTSIITEELLKFPSSYKKLEEGKECDYRALKYLQDRGIGWDIIKKFSIGYTSFQEDDKKSSYRIIIPSFDSYGEINYWVGRDYLMNPRRVKYDNPKVEKKNIIFNEDKLQWDADITLVEGPFDHIVVPNSVPLLGKAMNEGYKLYWDLLYKARARVNIFLDADAFQTVRETYSFLNHGSLNGRIRYIPIEGDEDPSSLYQKYGWRGIANKLASARELNVIG
;
A
#
# COMPACT_ATOMS: atom_id res chain seq x y z
N MET A 1 9.08 -0.97 -27.69
CA MET A 1 7.76 -0.90 -27.02
C MET A 1 6.82 -1.99 -27.50
N ASP A 2 6.46 -2.05 -28.77
CA ASP A 2 5.59 -3.15 -29.25
C ASP A 2 6.14 -4.53 -28.88
N LYS A 3 7.47 -4.72 -28.99
CA LYS A 3 8.14 -5.96 -28.61
C LYS A 3 8.00 -6.29 -27.13
N ASP A 4 8.07 -5.31 -26.25
CA ASP A 4 7.94 -5.50 -24.80
C ASP A 4 6.50 -5.81 -24.41
N ILE A 5 5.51 -5.17 -25.05
CA ILE A 5 4.09 -5.44 -24.84
C ILE A 5 3.72 -6.85 -25.32
N TYR A 6 4.23 -7.27 -26.49
CA TYR A 6 4.04 -8.64 -26.95
C TYR A 6 4.66 -9.65 -25.98
N LYS A 7 5.80 -9.31 -25.39
CA LYS A 7 6.46 -10.17 -24.40
C LYS A 7 5.63 -10.30 -23.11
N LEU A 8 4.97 -9.21 -22.65
CA LEU A 8 4.01 -9.30 -21.55
C LEU A 8 2.82 -10.20 -21.88
N TYR A 9 2.32 -10.14 -23.12
CA TYR A 9 1.27 -11.04 -23.58
C TYR A 9 1.74 -12.51 -23.61
N GLU A 10 2.95 -12.80 -24.13
CA GLU A 10 3.53 -14.13 -24.14
C GLU A 10 3.67 -14.74 -22.73
N ILE A 11 4.06 -13.95 -21.75
CA ILE A 11 4.09 -14.36 -20.33
C ILE A 11 2.71 -14.77 -19.86
N LEU A 12 1.68 -13.99 -20.17
CA LEU A 12 0.29 -14.33 -19.81
C LEU A 12 -0.19 -15.60 -20.52
N VAL A 13 0.10 -15.75 -21.80
CA VAL A 13 -0.30 -16.93 -22.60
C VAL A 13 0.37 -18.19 -22.08
N SER A 14 1.65 -18.14 -21.69
CA SER A 14 2.38 -19.31 -21.18
C SER A 14 1.72 -19.96 -19.95
N MET A 15 1.01 -19.17 -19.14
CA MET A 15 0.35 -19.67 -17.91
C MET A 15 -1.18 -19.76 -17.99
N LEU A 16 -1.83 -18.97 -18.83
CA LEU A 16 -3.30 -18.89 -18.90
C LEU A 16 -3.88 -19.53 -20.18
N GLY A 17 -3.04 -19.75 -21.20
CA GLY A 17 -3.47 -20.07 -22.56
C GLY A 17 -3.83 -18.83 -23.36
N GLU A 18 -4.30 -19.01 -24.60
CA GLU A 18 -4.64 -17.91 -25.49
C GLU A 18 -5.77 -17.03 -24.97
N ALA A 19 -5.63 -15.71 -25.18
CA ALA A 19 -6.72 -14.77 -24.93
C ALA A 19 -7.86 -14.95 -25.94
N LYS A 20 -9.06 -14.60 -25.55
CA LYS A 20 -10.22 -14.59 -26.44
C LYS A 20 -10.00 -13.63 -27.61
N GLY A 21 -9.98 -14.14 -28.82
CA GLY A 21 -9.72 -13.33 -30.02
C GLY A 21 -8.25 -13.02 -30.29
N GLY A 22 -7.32 -13.55 -29.47
CA GLY A 22 -5.88 -13.27 -29.62
C GLY A 22 -5.48 -11.87 -29.14
N PHE A 23 -4.29 -11.42 -29.52
CA PHE A 23 -3.75 -10.09 -29.20
C PHE A 23 -3.27 -9.38 -30.48
N ASP A 24 -3.81 -8.22 -30.74
CA ASP A 24 -3.52 -7.40 -31.93
C ASP A 24 -2.46 -6.31 -31.69
N GLY A 25 -1.86 -6.27 -30.49
CA GLY A 25 -0.89 -5.27 -30.10
C GLY A 25 -1.48 -3.90 -29.72
N LYS A 26 -2.79 -3.72 -29.83
CA LYS A 26 -3.48 -2.44 -29.57
C LYS A 26 -4.44 -2.51 -28.37
N ASN A 27 -5.24 -3.58 -28.30
CA ASN A 27 -6.19 -3.75 -27.21
C ASN A 27 -5.47 -4.27 -25.95
N MET A 28 -5.22 -3.42 -24.99
CA MET A 28 -4.59 -3.77 -23.71
C MET A 28 -5.51 -4.47 -22.73
N GLN A 29 -6.81 -4.52 -23.01
CA GLN A 29 -7.82 -5.23 -22.20
C GLN A 29 -8.08 -6.61 -22.82
N LEU A 30 -7.62 -7.66 -22.14
CA LEU A 30 -7.67 -9.04 -22.62
C LEU A 30 -8.57 -9.89 -21.74
N GLU A 31 -9.18 -10.91 -22.32
CA GLU A 31 -10.00 -11.89 -21.63
C GLU A 31 -9.37 -13.28 -21.73
N PHE A 32 -9.17 -13.93 -20.58
CA PHE A 32 -8.59 -15.27 -20.46
C PHE A 32 -9.53 -16.23 -19.76
N SER A 33 -9.29 -17.52 -19.93
CA SER A 33 -9.88 -18.55 -19.11
C SER A 33 -9.34 -18.49 -17.69
N CYS A 34 -10.20 -18.41 -16.68
CA CYS A 34 -9.78 -18.28 -15.30
C CYS A 34 -9.33 -19.64 -14.73
N PRO A 35 -8.08 -19.80 -14.29
CA PRO A 35 -7.60 -21.04 -13.68
C PRO A 35 -8.44 -21.47 -12.47
N ARG A 36 -8.79 -20.52 -11.62
CA ARG A 36 -9.62 -20.79 -10.42
C ARG A 36 -11.02 -21.27 -10.76
N CYS A 37 -11.66 -20.69 -11.78
CA CYS A 37 -12.94 -21.17 -12.27
C CYS A 37 -12.84 -22.60 -12.84
N ARG A 38 -11.73 -22.91 -13.53
CA ARG A 38 -11.46 -24.24 -14.07
C ARG A 38 -11.33 -25.28 -12.96
N GLU A 39 -10.59 -24.97 -11.89
CA GLU A 39 -10.44 -25.82 -10.72
C GLU A 39 -11.78 -26.07 -10.03
N LYS A 40 -12.58 -25.02 -9.81
CA LYS A 40 -13.82 -25.07 -9.04
C LYS A 40 -15.02 -25.65 -9.80
N TYR A 41 -15.12 -25.34 -11.09
CA TYR A 41 -16.34 -25.67 -11.91
C TYR A 41 -16.05 -26.58 -13.10
N GLY A 42 -14.80 -27.01 -13.29
CA GLY A 42 -14.39 -27.93 -14.34
C GLY A 42 -14.22 -27.27 -15.73
N LYS A 43 -13.86 -28.09 -16.72
CA LYS A 43 -13.47 -27.65 -18.07
C LYS A 43 -14.51 -26.83 -18.85
N LYS A 44 -15.77 -26.87 -18.45
CA LYS A 44 -16.84 -26.08 -19.12
C LYS A 44 -16.62 -24.56 -18.93
N GLU A 45 -15.89 -24.14 -17.88
CA GLU A 45 -15.56 -22.74 -17.62
C GLU A 45 -14.42 -22.21 -18.50
N ASP A 46 -13.60 -23.09 -19.11
CA ASP A 46 -12.51 -22.69 -20.00
C ASP A 46 -12.98 -21.85 -21.20
N ARG A 47 -14.23 -22.01 -21.61
CA ARG A 47 -14.80 -21.31 -22.76
C ARG A 47 -15.50 -20.00 -22.42
N LYS A 48 -15.53 -19.61 -21.14
CA LYS A 48 -16.25 -18.40 -20.69
C LYS A 48 -15.40 -17.16 -20.57
N TYR A 49 -14.08 -17.31 -20.57
CA TYR A 49 -13.14 -16.19 -20.51
C TYR A 49 -13.46 -15.15 -19.39
N ASN A 50 -13.72 -15.66 -18.19
CA ASN A 50 -14.15 -14.85 -17.04
C ASN A 50 -13.03 -13.99 -16.42
N LEU A 51 -11.76 -14.21 -16.81
CA LEU A 51 -10.61 -13.50 -16.29
C LEU A 51 -10.25 -12.35 -17.23
N SER A 52 -10.48 -11.15 -16.76
CA SER A 52 -10.13 -9.91 -17.45
C SER A 52 -8.76 -9.46 -16.99
N VAL A 53 -7.85 -9.18 -17.93
CA VAL A 53 -6.48 -8.71 -17.67
C VAL A 53 -6.26 -7.44 -18.46
N ASN A 54 -5.87 -6.35 -17.79
CA ASN A 54 -5.48 -5.10 -18.43
C ASN A 54 -3.97 -4.94 -18.33
N ILE A 55 -3.28 -5.10 -19.46
CA ILE A 55 -1.81 -5.00 -19.53
C ILE A 55 -1.35 -3.57 -19.18
N ALA A 56 -2.01 -2.55 -19.71
CA ALA A 56 -1.64 -1.16 -19.49
C ALA A 56 -1.78 -0.73 -18.03
N LYS A 57 -2.79 -1.25 -17.33
CA LYS A 57 -3.02 -0.99 -15.90
C LYS A 57 -2.37 -2.01 -14.98
N SER A 58 -1.69 -3.01 -15.56
CA SER A 58 -1.09 -4.13 -14.82
C SER A 58 -2.04 -4.78 -13.79
N ARG A 59 -3.32 -4.98 -14.18
CA ARG A 59 -4.37 -5.47 -13.29
C ARG A 59 -5.12 -6.64 -13.91
N PHE A 60 -5.62 -7.52 -13.04
CA PHE A 60 -6.54 -8.58 -13.43
C PHE A 60 -7.74 -8.68 -12.48
N GLN A 61 -8.83 -9.22 -12.99
CA GLN A 61 -10.00 -9.57 -12.18
C GLN A 61 -10.77 -10.69 -12.85
N CYS A 62 -11.13 -11.71 -12.09
CA CYS A 62 -12.13 -12.69 -12.52
C CYS A 62 -13.51 -12.28 -12.00
N TRP A 63 -14.42 -11.92 -12.88
CA TRP A 63 -15.74 -11.44 -12.52
C TRP A 63 -16.56 -12.49 -11.76
N LYS A 64 -16.46 -13.78 -12.16
CA LYS A 64 -17.18 -14.85 -11.50
C LYS A 64 -16.65 -15.13 -10.09
N CYS A 65 -15.34 -15.29 -9.93
CA CYS A 65 -14.74 -15.53 -8.63
C CYS A 65 -14.95 -14.34 -7.70
N HIS A 66 -14.85 -13.12 -8.21
CA HIS A 66 -15.07 -11.91 -7.43
C HIS A 66 -16.50 -11.81 -6.90
N SER A 67 -17.51 -12.12 -7.70
CA SER A 67 -18.93 -12.15 -7.28
C SER A 67 -19.22 -13.20 -6.20
N GLU A 68 -18.34 -14.19 -6.03
CA GLU A 68 -18.42 -15.25 -5.02
C GLU A 68 -17.50 -15.00 -3.82
N GLY A 69 -16.89 -13.81 -3.71
CA GLY A 69 -16.00 -13.44 -2.60
C GLY A 69 -14.58 -14.02 -2.69
N GLU A 70 -14.21 -14.65 -3.82
CA GLU A 70 -12.87 -15.20 -4.01
C GLU A 70 -11.87 -14.09 -4.39
N PRO A 71 -10.62 -14.10 -3.87
CA PRO A 71 -9.64 -13.04 -4.11
C PRO A 71 -8.95 -13.14 -5.48
N MET A 72 -9.72 -13.42 -6.55
CA MET A 72 -9.21 -13.51 -7.93
C MET A 72 -9.19 -12.15 -8.62
N HIS A 73 -8.44 -11.23 -8.04
CA HIS A 73 -8.16 -9.89 -8.55
C HIS A 73 -6.82 -9.40 -8.01
N GLY A 74 -6.20 -8.44 -8.69
CA GLY A 74 -4.93 -7.86 -8.25
C GLY A 74 -4.01 -7.42 -9.38
N SER A 75 -2.71 -7.31 -9.10
CA SER A 75 -1.68 -7.05 -10.09
C SER A 75 -1.38 -8.27 -10.97
N ILE A 76 -0.88 -8.05 -12.19
CA ILE A 76 -0.42 -9.14 -13.06
C ILE A 76 0.68 -9.95 -12.37
N LEU A 77 1.57 -9.31 -11.63
CA LEU A 77 2.62 -10.00 -10.88
C LEU A 77 2.04 -10.97 -9.83
N LYS A 78 0.96 -10.58 -9.13
CA LYS A 78 0.23 -11.48 -8.23
C LYS A 78 -0.35 -12.69 -8.97
N LEU A 79 -0.93 -12.46 -10.14
CA LEU A 79 -1.47 -13.53 -10.98
C LEU A 79 -0.38 -14.52 -11.40
N ILE A 80 0.80 -14.02 -11.78
CA ILE A 80 1.98 -14.83 -12.13
C ILE A 80 2.44 -15.65 -10.92
N ARG A 81 2.51 -15.07 -9.72
CA ARG A 81 2.87 -15.80 -8.50
C ARG A 81 1.88 -16.87 -8.10
N MET A 82 0.58 -16.69 -8.43
CA MET A 82 -0.46 -17.68 -8.14
C MET A 82 -0.46 -18.87 -9.10
N TYR A 83 -0.15 -18.65 -10.38
CA TYR A 83 -0.35 -19.66 -11.43
C TYR A 83 0.83 -19.86 -12.37
N GLY A 84 1.86 -19.03 -12.27
CA GLY A 84 3.10 -19.11 -13.05
C GLY A 84 4.27 -19.64 -12.22
N THR A 85 5.48 -19.29 -12.68
CA THR A 85 6.75 -19.63 -12.00
C THR A 85 7.49 -18.39 -11.57
N GLU A 86 8.51 -18.53 -10.71
CA GLU A 86 9.35 -17.39 -10.31
C GLU A 86 10.20 -16.87 -11.49
N GLU A 87 10.54 -17.73 -12.46
CA GLU A 87 11.20 -17.34 -13.69
C GLU A 87 10.32 -16.37 -14.51
N LEU A 88 9.03 -16.68 -14.67
CA LEU A 88 8.06 -15.80 -15.35
C LEU A 88 7.85 -14.50 -14.57
N ALA A 89 7.85 -14.54 -13.25
CA ALA A 89 7.78 -13.33 -12.44
C ALA A 89 9.00 -12.43 -12.61
N ASN A 90 10.20 -13.02 -12.70
CA ASN A 90 11.44 -12.28 -12.95
C ASN A 90 11.48 -11.73 -14.38
N GLU A 91 11.01 -12.50 -15.36
CA GLU A 91 10.89 -12.05 -16.75
C GLU A 91 9.91 -10.89 -16.88
N TYR A 92 8.74 -10.97 -16.23
CA TYR A 92 7.77 -9.88 -16.18
C TYR A 92 8.39 -8.60 -15.61
N ARG A 93 9.08 -8.69 -14.46
CA ARG A 93 9.76 -7.54 -13.84
C ARG A 93 10.81 -6.91 -14.76
N ALA A 94 11.58 -7.74 -15.49
CA ALA A 94 12.60 -7.26 -16.42
C ALA A 94 11.97 -6.50 -17.60
N VAL A 95 10.88 -7.00 -18.17
CA VAL A 95 10.15 -6.33 -19.26
C VAL A 95 9.55 -5.00 -18.78
N ILE A 96 8.93 -4.98 -17.62
CA ILE A 96 8.38 -3.75 -17.01
C ILE A 96 9.49 -2.72 -16.75
N SER A 97 10.65 -3.15 -16.26
CA SER A 97 11.82 -2.26 -16.07
C SER A 97 12.30 -1.68 -17.41
N SER A 98 12.38 -2.51 -18.47
CA SER A 98 12.77 -2.07 -19.82
C SER A 98 11.81 -1.00 -20.38
N ILE A 99 10.51 -1.21 -20.23
CA ILE A 99 9.48 -0.24 -20.66
C ILE A 99 9.67 1.11 -19.93
N ARG A 100 9.91 1.07 -18.61
CA ARG A 100 10.11 2.27 -17.80
C ARG A 100 11.36 3.05 -18.20
N ASP A 101 12.46 2.35 -18.46
CA ASP A 101 13.76 2.95 -18.69
C ASP A 101 13.94 3.40 -20.17
N SER A 102 13.01 3.06 -21.06
CA SER A 102 13.06 3.48 -22.45
C SER A 102 12.76 4.98 -22.61
N GLU A 103 13.72 5.73 -23.17
CA GLU A 103 13.52 7.15 -23.49
C GLU A 103 12.39 7.39 -24.52
N MET A 104 12.11 6.42 -25.36
CA MET A 104 10.97 6.45 -26.29
C MET A 104 9.61 6.50 -25.58
N TYR A 105 9.52 5.96 -24.37
CA TYR A 105 8.33 6.05 -23.55
C TYR A 105 8.00 7.51 -23.18
N LYS A 106 9.01 8.33 -22.91
CA LYS A 106 8.85 9.75 -22.55
C LYS A 106 8.42 10.65 -23.73
N LEU A 107 8.71 10.26 -24.95
CA LEU A 107 8.55 11.10 -26.15
C LEU A 107 7.29 10.81 -26.98
N ASN A 108 6.73 9.59 -26.92
CA ASN A 108 5.67 9.16 -27.85
C ASN A 108 4.27 9.08 -27.25
N TYR A 109 4.07 9.37 -25.97
CA TYR A 109 2.79 9.21 -25.28
C TYR A 109 2.25 10.51 -24.70
N SER A 110 2.12 11.52 -25.57
CA SER A 110 1.32 12.72 -25.30
C SER A 110 -0.13 12.62 -25.84
N SER A 111 -0.56 11.47 -26.38
CA SER A 111 -1.91 11.25 -26.84
C SER A 111 -2.65 10.28 -25.90
N ASP A 112 -3.86 10.68 -25.51
CA ASP A 112 -4.74 10.09 -24.49
C ASP A 112 -5.10 8.60 -24.67
N ASP A 113 -4.73 7.95 -25.76
CA ASP A 113 -5.16 6.60 -26.10
C ASP A 113 -4.26 5.45 -25.64
N PHE A 114 -3.04 5.73 -25.13
CA PHE A 114 -2.04 4.68 -24.77
C PHE A 114 -1.25 4.99 -23.49
N ASN A 115 -1.91 5.47 -22.45
CA ASN A 115 -1.22 5.71 -21.19
C ASN A 115 -1.15 4.40 -20.40
N ILE A 116 -0.02 3.67 -20.51
CA ILE A 116 0.33 2.70 -19.48
C ILE A 116 0.51 3.51 -18.19
N ASP A 117 -0.33 3.26 -17.20
CA ASP A 117 -0.20 3.94 -15.91
C ASP A 117 1.12 3.51 -15.25
N THR A 118 2.16 4.30 -15.50
CA THR A 118 3.51 4.06 -14.98
C THR A 118 3.58 4.16 -13.46
N SER A 119 2.60 4.79 -12.82
CA SER A 119 2.53 4.80 -11.36
C SER A 119 2.27 3.39 -10.83
N ILE A 120 1.41 2.62 -11.48
CA ILE A 120 1.12 1.22 -11.15
C ILE A 120 2.35 0.34 -11.42
N ILE A 121 3.04 0.57 -12.54
CA ILE A 121 4.28 -0.15 -12.88
C ILE A 121 5.38 0.14 -11.87
N THR A 122 5.49 1.39 -11.41
CA THR A 122 6.47 1.79 -10.41
C THR A 122 6.20 1.11 -9.06
N GLU A 123 4.94 0.93 -8.69
CA GLU A 123 4.52 0.20 -7.48
C GLU A 123 4.89 -1.29 -7.57
N GLU A 124 4.71 -1.94 -8.71
CA GLU A 124 5.11 -3.35 -8.90
C GLU A 124 6.62 -3.59 -8.83
N LEU A 125 7.43 -2.57 -9.10
CA LEU A 125 8.89 -2.65 -9.00
C LEU A 125 9.42 -2.23 -7.63
N LEU A 126 8.55 -1.82 -6.71
CA LEU A 126 8.98 -1.46 -5.37
C LEU A 126 9.60 -2.66 -4.66
N LYS A 127 10.86 -2.50 -4.26
CA LYS A 127 11.63 -3.51 -3.53
C LYS A 127 12.04 -2.97 -2.18
N PHE A 128 12.17 -3.89 -1.22
CA PHE A 128 12.86 -3.57 0.01
C PHE A 128 14.35 -3.29 -0.25
N PRO A 129 15.02 -2.54 0.63
CA PRO A 129 16.48 -2.48 0.62
C PRO A 129 17.09 -3.88 0.60
N SER A 130 18.22 -4.05 -0.09
CA SER A 130 18.83 -5.38 -0.31
C SER A 130 19.22 -6.11 0.99
N SER A 131 19.52 -5.35 2.06
CA SER A 131 19.80 -5.90 3.39
C SER A 131 18.58 -6.11 4.28
N TYR A 132 17.36 -5.94 3.75
CA TYR A 132 16.15 -6.14 4.53
C TYR A 132 16.01 -7.57 5.03
N LYS A 133 15.67 -7.67 6.32
CA LYS A 133 15.33 -8.91 7.00
C LYS A 133 14.05 -8.73 7.81
N LYS A 134 13.12 -9.65 7.67
CA LYS A 134 11.91 -9.67 8.50
C LYS A 134 12.29 -9.99 9.93
N LEU A 135 11.68 -9.31 10.91
CA LEU A 135 11.80 -9.69 12.31
C LEU A 135 10.87 -10.87 12.61
N GLU A 136 11.44 -11.94 13.15
CA GLU A 136 10.71 -13.16 13.51
C GLU A 136 11.10 -13.58 14.93
N GLU A 137 10.10 -13.88 15.75
CA GLU A 137 10.29 -14.30 17.13
C GLU A 137 11.08 -15.61 17.22
N GLY A 138 12.09 -15.62 18.08
CA GLY A 138 12.97 -16.79 18.23
C GLY A 138 14.07 -16.90 17.17
N LYS A 139 14.13 -16.03 16.17
CA LYS A 139 15.23 -15.98 15.21
C LYS A 139 16.26 -14.90 15.56
N GLU A 140 17.49 -15.14 15.15
CA GLU A 140 18.59 -14.17 15.32
C GLU A 140 18.28 -12.87 14.55
N CYS A 141 18.46 -11.73 15.22
CA CYS A 141 18.29 -10.41 14.64
C CYS A 141 19.28 -9.41 15.24
N ASP A 142 19.37 -8.20 14.65
CA ASP A 142 20.12 -7.12 15.28
C ASP A 142 19.43 -6.70 16.58
N TYR A 143 20.07 -6.94 17.71
CA TYR A 143 19.55 -6.59 19.04
C TYR A 143 19.14 -5.12 19.15
N ARG A 144 19.89 -4.21 18.52
CA ARG A 144 19.59 -2.77 18.57
C ARG A 144 18.26 -2.43 17.86
N ALA A 145 17.97 -3.14 16.76
CA ALA A 145 16.70 -2.98 16.05
C ALA A 145 15.52 -3.46 16.90
N LEU A 146 15.65 -4.64 17.52
CA LEU A 146 14.62 -5.16 18.41
C LEU A 146 14.42 -4.27 19.65
N LYS A 147 15.54 -3.86 20.28
CA LYS A 147 15.50 -2.95 21.43
C LYS A 147 14.82 -1.64 21.11
N TYR A 148 15.11 -1.04 19.94
CA TYR A 148 14.46 0.21 19.49
C TYR A 148 12.92 0.09 19.46
N LEU A 149 12.39 -1.05 19.00
CA LEU A 149 10.95 -1.30 18.97
C LEU A 149 10.40 -1.53 20.38
N GLN A 150 11.09 -2.34 21.19
CA GLN A 150 10.69 -2.62 22.58
C GLN A 150 10.69 -1.36 23.45
N ASP A 151 11.68 -0.48 23.29
CA ASP A 151 11.73 0.81 23.99
C ASP A 151 10.54 1.72 23.62
N ARG A 152 9.86 1.47 22.50
CA ARG A 152 8.60 2.12 22.09
C ARG A 152 7.34 1.35 22.48
N GLY A 153 7.48 0.29 23.26
CA GLY A 153 6.36 -0.56 23.64
C GLY A 153 5.85 -1.48 22.53
N ILE A 154 6.55 -1.58 21.40
CA ILE A 154 6.14 -2.39 20.25
C ILE A 154 6.57 -3.83 20.48
N GLY A 155 5.58 -4.70 20.74
CA GLY A 155 5.77 -6.12 20.99
C GLY A 155 5.69 -6.97 19.70
N TRP A 156 5.88 -8.28 19.88
CA TRP A 156 5.85 -9.23 18.77
C TRP A 156 4.50 -9.34 18.07
N ASP A 157 3.39 -9.06 18.75
CA ASP A 157 2.05 -8.99 18.18
C ASP A 157 1.96 -7.93 17.09
N ILE A 158 2.46 -6.71 17.35
CA ILE A 158 2.52 -5.61 16.39
C ILE A 158 3.53 -5.92 15.29
N ILE A 159 4.73 -6.40 15.65
CA ILE A 159 5.78 -6.77 14.68
C ILE A 159 5.24 -7.77 13.65
N LYS A 160 4.56 -8.82 14.10
CA LYS A 160 3.96 -9.84 13.23
C LYS A 160 2.81 -9.27 12.39
N LYS A 161 1.89 -8.54 13.03
CA LYS A 161 0.71 -7.95 12.36
C LYS A 161 1.10 -7.07 11.18
N PHE A 162 2.14 -6.24 11.34
CA PHE A 162 2.59 -5.29 10.33
C PHE A 162 3.80 -5.77 9.53
N SER A 163 4.25 -7.02 9.71
CA SER A 163 5.40 -7.59 9.02
C SER A 163 6.67 -6.73 9.14
N ILE A 164 6.88 -6.12 10.32
CA ILE A 164 8.00 -5.20 10.55
C ILE A 164 9.31 -5.97 10.41
N GLY A 165 10.29 -5.33 9.76
CA GLY A 165 11.63 -5.85 9.61
C GLY A 165 12.69 -4.79 9.89
N TYR A 166 13.92 -5.10 9.55
CA TYR A 166 15.04 -4.21 9.70
C TYR A 166 16.06 -4.37 8.58
N THR A 167 16.95 -3.41 8.43
CA THR A 167 18.12 -3.51 7.57
C THR A 167 19.39 -3.53 8.42
N SER A 168 20.34 -4.39 8.05
CA SER A 168 21.70 -4.41 8.61
C SER A 168 22.61 -3.45 7.84
N PHE A 169 23.86 -3.35 8.23
CA PHE A 169 24.87 -2.57 7.51
C PHE A 169 25.06 -3.12 6.10
N GLN A 170 25.16 -2.21 5.14
CA GLN A 170 25.49 -2.51 3.75
C GLN A 170 26.38 -1.42 3.18
N GLU A 171 27.55 -1.81 2.64
CA GLU A 171 28.54 -0.86 2.13
C GLU A 171 28.00 -0.09 0.92
N ASP A 172 27.28 -0.79 0.03
CA ASP A 172 26.75 -0.23 -1.22
C ASP A 172 25.48 0.62 -1.01
N ASP A 173 24.83 0.48 0.16
CA ASP A 173 23.61 1.25 0.51
C ASP A 173 23.66 1.71 1.97
N LYS A 174 24.60 2.61 2.27
CA LYS A 174 24.77 3.19 3.61
C LYS A 174 23.56 3.99 4.07
N LYS A 175 22.78 4.53 3.13
CA LYS A 175 21.59 5.32 3.43
C LYS A 175 20.50 4.45 4.03
N SER A 176 20.22 3.31 3.44
CA SER A 176 19.18 2.36 3.90
C SER A 176 19.68 1.38 4.98
N SER A 177 20.97 1.44 5.36
CA SER A 177 21.50 0.65 6.48
C SER A 177 20.92 1.09 7.82
N TYR A 178 20.76 0.13 8.76
CA TYR A 178 20.29 0.35 10.13
C TYR A 178 18.91 1.02 10.22
N ARG A 179 17.94 0.50 9.46
CA ARG A 179 16.55 0.98 9.45
C ARG A 179 15.59 -0.05 10.04
N ILE A 180 14.66 0.40 10.87
CA ILE A 180 13.40 -0.34 11.06
C ILE A 180 12.58 -0.10 9.80
N ILE A 181 12.12 -1.18 9.20
CA ILE A 181 11.26 -1.12 8.00
C ILE A 181 9.83 -1.48 8.40
N ILE A 182 8.92 -0.53 8.21
CA ILE A 182 7.48 -0.75 8.33
C ILE A 182 6.92 -0.82 6.91
N PRO A 183 6.60 -2.02 6.40
CA PRO A 183 6.03 -2.18 5.07
C PRO A 183 4.57 -1.75 5.01
N SER A 184 4.13 -1.41 3.82
CA SER A 184 2.75 -1.12 3.50
C SER A 184 2.32 -1.97 2.31
N PHE A 185 1.09 -2.47 2.38
CA PHE A 185 0.49 -3.30 1.35
C PHE A 185 -0.82 -2.67 0.86
N ASP A 186 -1.07 -2.81 -0.44
CA ASP A 186 -2.33 -2.37 -1.05
C ASP A 186 -3.47 -3.34 -0.72
N SER A 187 -4.68 -3.04 -1.18
CA SER A 187 -5.87 -3.89 -1.00
C SER A 187 -5.75 -5.29 -1.62
N TYR A 188 -4.73 -5.54 -2.43
CA TYR A 188 -4.43 -6.83 -3.06
C TYR A 188 -3.33 -7.61 -2.33
N GLY A 189 -2.72 -7.01 -1.29
CA GLY A 189 -1.62 -7.59 -0.53
C GLY A 189 -0.25 -7.43 -1.21
N GLU A 190 -0.15 -6.58 -2.25
CA GLU A 190 1.12 -6.23 -2.87
C GLU A 190 1.78 -5.05 -2.14
N ILE A 191 3.12 -5.06 -2.06
CA ILE A 191 3.84 -3.96 -1.43
C ILE A 191 3.67 -2.69 -2.27
N ASN A 192 3.13 -1.64 -1.65
CA ASN A 192 2.94 -0.33 -2.28
C ASN A 192 3.81 0.78 -1.68
N TYR A 193 4.37 0.57 -0.49
CA TYR A 193 5.27 1.49 0.18
C TYR A 193 6.06 0.81 1.30
N TRP A 194 7.05 1.46 1.84
CA TRP A 194 7.66 1.16 3.14
C TRP A 194 8.25 2.42 3.76
N VAL A 195 8.39 2.43 5.06
CA VAL A 195 9.08 3.49 5.78
C VAL A 195 10.26 2.91 6.52
N GLY A 196 11.44 3.51 6.30
CA GLY A 196 12.69 3.13 6.95
C GLY A 196 13.09 4.14 8.02
N ARG A 197 12.99 3.78 9.30
CA ARG A 197 13.38 4.62 10.44
C ARG A 197 14.76 4.26 10.96
N ASP A 198 15.66 5.24 11.09
CA ASP A 198 16.98 5.03 11.71
C ASP A 198 16.82 4.56 13.16
N TYR A 199 17.30 3.35 13.50
CA TYR A 199 17.21 2.81 14.84
C TYR A 199 18.49 3.05 15.67
N LEU A 200 19.55 3.57 15.04
CA LEU A 200 20.73 4.01 15.77
C LEU A 200 20.54 5.39 16.43
N MET A 201 19.48 6.11 16.04
CA MET A 201 19.19 7.49 16.50
C MET A 201 20.38 8.43 16.35
N ASN A 202 21.16 8.24 15.28
CA ASN A 202 22.34 9.06 15.03
C ASN A 202 21.92 10.41 14.42
N PRO A 203 22.19 11.56 15.09
CA PRO A 203 21.78 12.87 14.59
C PRO A 203 22.44 13.28 13.25
N ARG A 204 23.52 12.60 12.86
CA ARG A 204 24.19 12.83 11.56
C ARG A 204 23.53 12.05 10.42
N ARG A 205 22.58 11.18 10.71
CA ARG A 205 21.84 10.38 9.72
C ARG A 205 20.45 10.95 9.48
N VAL A 206 19.94 10.77 8.28
CA VAL A 206 18.56 11.13 7.96
C VAL A 206 17.61 10.26 8.81
N LYS A 207 16.68 10.88 9.52
CA LYS A 207 15.72 10.23 10.41
C LYS A 207 14.90 9.15 9.69
N TYR A 208 14.48 9.45 8.46
CA TYR A 208 13.69 8.55 7.62
C TYR A 208 14.34 8.35 6.25
N ASP A 209 14.29 7.13 5.76
CA ASP A 209 14.61 6.76 4.40
C ASP A 209 13.42 5.98 3.82
N ASN A 210 12.87 6.48 2.75
CA ASN A 210 11.64 5.97 2.15
C ASN A 210 11.83 5.81 0.64
N PRO A 211 11.10 4.90 -0.02
CA PRO A 211 11.14 4.76 -1.47
C PRO A 211 10.65 6.05 -2.15
N LYS A 212 11.24 6.35 -3.30
CA LYS A 212 10.87 7.50 -4.13
C LYS A 212 9.70 7.13 -5.04
N VAL A 213 8.52 6.97 -4.45
CA VAL A 213 7.27 6.72 -5.18
C VAL A 213 6.25 7.82 -4.92
N GLU A 214 5.30 7.96 -5.81
CA GLU A 214 4.27 8.98 -5.71
C GLU A 214 3.22 8.62 -4.66
N LYS A 215 3.29 9.30 -3.51
CA LYS A 215 2.45 9.00 -2.34
C LYS A 215 0.96 9.27 -2.53
N LYS A 216 0.56 10.07 -3.54
CA LYS A 216 -0.86 10.42 -3.74
C LYS A 216 -1.75 9.21 -4.06
N ASN A 217 -1.17 8.17 -4.65
CA ASN A 217 -1.88 6.94 -5.01
C ASN A 217 -1.82 5.85 -3.93
N ILE A 218 -1.15 6.12 -2.79
CA ILE A 218 -0.91 5.15 -1.75
C ILE A 218 -1.89 5.36 -0.59
N ILE A 219 -2.56 4.30 -0.19
CA ILE A 219 -3.19 4.15 1.12
C ILE A 219 -2.34 3.15 1.88
N PHE A 220 -1.72 3.62 2.97
CA PHE A 220 -0.76 2.82 3.73
C PHE A 220 -1.48 1.69 4.47
N ASN A 221 -1.07 0.42 4.20
CA ASN A 221 -1.71 -0.81 4.71
C ASN A 221 -3.22 -0.87 4.40
N GLU A 222 -3.60 -0.57 3.16
CA GLU A 222 -4.99 -0.64 2.69
C GLU A 222 -5.58 -2.06 2.88
N ASP A 223 -4.74 -3.11 2.82
CA ASP A 223 -5.10 -4.51 3.07
C ASP A 223 -5.66 -4.77 4.48
N LYS A 224 -5.36 -3.90 5.44
CA LYS A 224 -5.79 -4.01 6.84
C LYS A 224 -6.92 -3.07 7.21
N LEU A 225 -7.30 -2.17 6.29
CA LEU A 225 -8.27 -1.13 6.55
C LEU A 225 -9.71 -1.68 6.44
N GLN A 226 -10.50 -1.44 7.48
CA GLN A 226 -11.92 -1.80 7.56
C GLN A 226 -12.76 -0.56 7.27
N TRP A 227 -13.35 -0.51 6.06
CA TRP A 227 -14.12 0.65 5.60
C TRP A 227 -15.49 0.80 6.28
N ASP A 228 -16.00 -0.26 6.92
CA ASP A 228 -17.28 -0.27 7.65
C ASP A 228 -17.15 0.12 9.13
N ALA A 229 -15.92 0.26 9.63
CA ALA A 229 -15.59 0.70 10.98
C ALA A 229 -15.05 2.13 11.00
N ASP A 230 -14.99 2.74 12.19
CA ASP A 230 -14.36 4.05 12.36
C ASP A 230 -12.91 4.02 11.88
N ILE A 231 -12.56 4.94 10.98
CA ILE A 231 -11.20 5.09 10.43
C ILE A 231 -10.52 6.24 11.14
N THR A 232 -9.26 6.07 11.54
CA THR A 232 -8.49 7.13 12.19
C THR A 232 -7.33 7.58 11.30
N LEU A 233 -7.29 8.87 10.97
CA LEU A 233 -6.16 9.50 10.28
C LEU A 233 -5.11 9.85 11.33
N VAL A 234 -3.86 9.43 11.11
CA VAL A 234 -2.72 9.69 11.99
C VAL A 234 -1.58 10.33 11.19
N GLU A 235 -0.56 10.89 11.84
CA GLU A 235 0.50 11.57 11.12
C GLU A 235 1.46 10.60 10.44
N GLY A 236 1.96 9.62 11.18
CA GLY A 236 3.05 8.77 10.75
C GLY A 236 2.81 7.27 10.90
N PRO A 237 3.73 6.45 10.34
CA PRO A 237 3.62 5.00 10.39
C PRO A 237 3.76 4.41 11.79
N PHE A 238 4.49 5.06 12.71
CA PHE A 238 4.59 4.60 14.11
C PHE A 238 3.28 4.81 14.87
N ASP A 239 2.53 5.85 14.56
CA ASP A 239 1.19 6.06 15.11
C ASP A 239 0.20 5.04 14.54
N HIS A 240 0.31 4.79 13.23
CA HIS A 240 -0.52 3.81 12.53
C HIS A 240 -0.44 2.41 13.14
N ILE A 241 0.75 1.92 13.48
CA ILE A 241 0.87 0.54 13.99
C ILE A 241 0.32 0.36 15.41
N VAL A 242 0.06 1.45 16.15
CA VAL A 242 -0.48 1.44 17.51
C VAL A 242 -1.91 1.99 17.60
N VAL A 243 -2.45 2.57 16.54
CA VAL A 243 -3.85 3.04 16.48
C VAL A 243 -4.66 2.07 15.62
N PRO A 244 -5.73 1.45 16.15
CA PRO A 244 -6.53 0.50 15.39
C PRO A 244 -7.25 1.19 14.22
N ASN A 245 -7.40 0.46 13.11
CA ASN A 245 -8.07 0.90 11.89
C ASN A 245 -7.69 2.33 11.45
N SER A 246 -6.39 2.60 11.38
CA SER A 246 -5.86 3.94 11.06
C SER A 246 -5.17 3.99 9.69
N VAL A 247 -4.95 5.21 9.19
CA VAL A 247 -4.18 5.48 7.98
C VAL A 247 -3.28 6.69 8.23
N PRO A 248 -1.96 6.60 7.99
CA PRO A 248 -1.06 7.73 8.15
C PRO A 248 -1.12 8.66 6.94
N LEU A 249 -1.09 9.97 7.20
CA LEU A 249 -1.04 11.02 6.17
C LEU A 249 0.33 11.13 5.50
N LEU A 250 1.37 10.49 6.05
CA LEU A 250 2.75 10.47 5.54
C LEU A 250 3.36 11.87 5.35
N GLY A 251 3.03 12.81 6.23
CA GLY A 251 3.61 14.15 6.28
C GLY A 251 3.08 15.12 5.24
N LYS A 252 1.82 14.96 4.77
CA LYS A 252 1.19 15.89 3.82
C LYS A 252 -0.25 16.21 4.21
N ALA A 253 -0.64 17.44 3.96
CA ALA A 253 -2.05 17.82 4.04
C ALA A 253 -2.88 17.08 2.99
N MET A 254 -4.06 16.63 3.37
CA MET A 254 -5.01 15.95 2.49
C MET A 254 -5.51 16.92 1.40
N ASN A 255 -5.62 16.45 0.17
CA ASN A 255 -6.25 17.19 -0.94
C ASN A 255 -6.87 16.23 -1.95
N GLU A 256 -7.61 16.78 -2.92
CA GLU A 256 -8.35 16.00 -3.95
C GLU A 256 -7.45 15.16 -4.87
N GLY A 257 -6.16 15.44 -4.93
CA GLY A 257 -5.19 14.65 -5.69
C GLY A 257 -4.85 13.30 -5.04
N TYR A 258 -5.34 13.01 -3.83
CA TYR A 258 -5.01 11.78 -3.10
C TYR A 258 -6.10 10.72 -3.26
N LYS A 259 -5.70 9.48 -3.57
CA LYS A 259 -6.58 8.30 -3.58
C LYS A 259 -7.34 8.16 -2.25
N LEU A 260 -6.66 8.37 -1.11
CA LEU A 260 -7.27 8.28 0.21
C LEU A 260 -8.47 9.20 0.38
N TYR A 261 -8.42 10.44 -0.15
CA TYR A 261 -9.55 11.37 -0.12
C TYR A 261 -10.80 10.78 -0.77
N TRP A 262 -10.66 10.28 -1.99
CA TRP A 262 -11.78 9.71 -2.74
C TRP A 262 -12.29 8.42 -2.11
N ASP A 263 -11.39 7.56 -1.64
CA ASP A 263 -11.78 6.32 -0.98
C ASP A 263 -12.49 6.56 0.36
N LEU A 264 -12.12 7.58 1.12
CA LEU A 264 -12.88 8.00 2.30
C LEU A 264 -14.30 8.45 1.94
N LEU A 265 -14.45 9.28 0.90
CA LEU A 265 -15.77 9.74 0.45
C LEU A 265 -16.67 8.60 -0.04
N TYR A 266 -16.11 7.64 -0.78
CA TYR A 266 -16.91 6.61 -1.44
C TYR A 266 -17.04 5.31 -0.64
N LYS A 267 -16.03 4.93 0.16
CA LYS A 267 -15.97 3.64 0.84
C LYS A 267 -16.24 3.72 2.34
N ALA A 268 -15.85 4.79 3.04
CA ALA A 268 -16.05 4.88 4.48
C ALA A 268 -17.53 4.87 4.84
N ARG A 269 -17.94 3.94 5.72
CA ARG A 269 -19.33 3.78 6.17
C ARG A 269 -19.57 4.31 7.57
N ALA A 270 -18.52 4.37 8.40
CA ALA A 270 -18.56 4.88 9.77
C ALA A 270 -17.91 6.27 9.88
N ARG A 271 -17.42 6.66 11.05
CA ARG A 271 -16.79 7.95 11.30
C ARG A 271 -15.35 7.99 10.78
N VAL A 272 -14.86 9.18 10.51
CA VAL A 272 -13.43 9.44 10.24
C VAL A 272 -12.91 10.33 11.37
N ASN A 273 -11.99 9.79 12.16
CA ASN A 273 -11.35 10.49 13.25
C ASN A 273 -10.02 11.08 12.79
N ILE A 274 -9.67 12.26 13.27
CA ILE A 274 -8.38 12.91 13.02
C ILE A 274 -7.61 12.90 14.33
N PHE A 275 -6.49 12.16 14.40
CA PHE A 275 -5.66 11.96 15.57
C PHE A 275 -4.19 12.25 15.20
N LEU A 276 -3.86 13.53 15.08
CA LEU A 276 -2.52 14.03 14.74
C LEU A 276 -1.79 14.50 16.00
N ASP A 277 -0.51 14.82 15.85
CA ASP A 277 0.34 15.33 16.92
C ASP A 277 -0.21 16.64 17.53
N ALA A 278 0.11 16.93 18.75
CA ALA A 278 -0.45 18.09 19.47
C ALA A 278 -0.12 19.45 18.83
N ASP A 279 1.04 19.56 18.19
CA ASP A 279 1.47 20.76 17.47
C ASP A 279 0.82 20.92 16.07
N ALA A 280 0.14 19.87 15.58
CA ALA A 280 -0.50 19.84 14.26
C ALA A 280 -1.94 20.38 14.24
N PHE A 281 -2.39 21.17 15.24
CA PHE A 281 -3.79 21.63 15.35
C PHE A 281 -4.30 22.38 14.11
N GLN A 282 -3.44 23.16 13.45
CA GLN A 282 -3.82 23.82 12.19
C GLN A 282 -4.12 22.80 11.10
N THR A 283 -3.29 21.75 10.97
CA THR A 283 -3.52 20.63 10.03
C THR A 283 -4.81 19.87 10.38
N VAL A 284 -5.13 19.71 11.67
CA VAL A 284 -6.40 19.13 12.12
C VAL A 284 -7.58 19.95 11.61
N ARG A 285 -7.56 21.29 11.77
CA ARG A 285 -8.62 22.19 11.30
C ARG A 285 -8.78 22.13 9.78
N GLU A 286 -7.70 22.20 9.04
CA GLU A 286 -7.70 22.13 7.58
C GLU A 286 -8.24 20.79 7.08
N THR A 287 -7.76 19.67 7.65
CA THR A 287 -8.22 18.33 7.30
C THR A 287 -9.70 18.12 7.66
N TYR A 288 -10.12 18.61 8.83
CA TYR A 288 -11.52 18.55 9.27
C TYR A 288 -12.43 19.30 8.29
N SER A 289 -12.12 20.57 8.01
CA SER A 289 -12.90 21.40 7.11
C SER A 289 -12.95 20.83 5.70
N PHE A 290 -11.82 20.30 5.23
CA PHE A 290 -11.68 19.71 3.90
C PHE A 290 -12.48 18.41 3.75
N LEU A 291 -12.57 17.56 4.79
CA LEU A 291 -13.28 16.28 4.74
C LEU A 291 -14.77 16.40 5.12
N ASN A 292 -15.18 17.43 5.87
CA ASN A 292 -16.54 17.54 6.43
C ASN A 292 -17.57 18.01 5.40
N HIS A 293 -17.66 17.29 4.29
CA HIS A 293 -18.65 17.52 3.25
C HIS A 293 -19.07 16.22 2.55
N GLY A 294 -20.02 16.30 1.63
CA GLY A 294 -20.50 15.16 0.86
C GLY A 294 -20.98 14.01 1.77
N SER A 295 -20.54 12.81 1.50
CA SER A 295 -20.90 11.63 2.28
C SER A 295 -20.29 11.61 3.69
N LEU A 296 -19.26 12.42 3.95
CA LEU A 296 -18.59 12.51 5.26
C LEU A 296 -19.15 13.63 6.15
N ASN A 297 -20.07 14.46 5.64
CA ASN A 297 -20.65 15.55 6.42
C ASN A 297 -21.25 15.05 7.73
N GLY A 298 -20.86 15.66 8.86
CA GLY A 298 -21.28 15.29 10.20
C GLY A 298 -20.67 13.97 10.73
N ARG A 299 -19.77 13.31 9.96
CA ARG A 299 -19.10 12.08 10.37
C ARG A 299 -17.61 12.27 10.73
N ILE A 300 -17.09 13.48 10.56
CA ILE A 300 -15.71 13.78 10.93
C ILE A 300 -15.64 14.11 12.42
N ARG A 301 -14.63 13.58 13.10
CA ARG A 301 -14.31 13.85 14.48
C ARG A 301 -12.83 14.16 14.61
N TYR A 302 -12.45 14.92 15.62
CA TYR A 302 -11.04 15.04 16.01
C TYR A 302 -10.82 14.48 17.40
N ILE A 303 -9.63 13.98 17.66
CA ILE A 303 -9.22 13.46 18.96
C ILE A 303 -8.29 14.47 19.58
N PRO A 304 -8.68 15.11 20.70
CA PRO A 304 -7.84 16.11 21.34
C PRO A 304 -6.61 15.46 21.99
N ILE A 305 -5.45 16.03 21.72
CA ILE A 305 -4.17 15.66 22.31
C ILE A 305 -3.55 16.92 22.95
N GLU A 306 -2.84 16.75 24.04
CA GLU A 306 -2.30 17.87 24.84
C GLU A 306 -0.80 17.70 25.03
N GLY A 307 -0.08 18.82 25.21
CA GLY A 307 1.36 18.83 25.43
C GLY A 307 2.15 18.45 24.15
N ASP A 308 3.25 17.71 24.31
CA ASP A 308 4.12 17.22 23.24
C ASP A 308 3.86 15.73 22.92
N GLU A 309 2.66 15.24 23.21
CA GLU A 309 2.30 13.83 22.99
C GLU A 309 1.89 13.59 21.53
N ASP A 310 2.15 12.40 21.06
CA ASP A 310 1.65 11.80 19.81
C ASP A 310 1.03 10.43 20.11
N PRO A 311 0.28 9.81 19.19
CA PRO A 311 -0.32 8.49 19.43
C PRO A 311 0.70 7.42 19.82
N SER A 312 1.89 7.43 19.23
CA SER A 312 2.96 6.47 19.53
C SER A 312 3.51 6.64 20.95
N SER A 313 3.72 7.86 21.40
CA SER A 313 4.18 8.17 22.77
C SER A 313 3.13 7.85 23.83
N LEU A 314 1.85 8.11 23.54
CA LEU A 314 0.73 7.69 24.38
C LEU A 314 0.68 6.16 24.52
N TYR A 315 0.86 5.45 23.43
CA TYR A 315 0.92 3.99 23.45
C TYR A 315 2.11 3.48 24.29
N GLN A 316 3.29 4.07 24.09
CA GLN A 316 4.48 3.72 24.88
C GLN A 316 4.24 3.89 26.39
N LYS A 317 3.53 4.95 26.79
CA LYS A 317 3.29 5.30 28.19
C LYS A 317 2.14 4.52 28.82
N TYR A 318 1.05 4.29 28.08
CA TYR A 318 -0.21 3.77 28.64
C TYR A 318 -0.74 2.52 27.91
N GLY A 319 -0.03 2.02 26.88
CA GLY A 319 -0.44 0.87 26.08
C GLY A 319 -1.77 1.09 25.35
N TRP A 320 -2.40 -0.02 24.99
CA TRP A 320 -3.72 -0.02 24.31
C TRP A 320 -4.82 0.73 25.06
N ARG A 321 -4.76 0.74 26.40
CA ARG A 321 -5.72 1.46 27.22
C ARG A 321 -5.65 2.97 27.00
N GLY A 322 -4.46 3.53 26.86
CA GLY A 322 -4.27 4.95 26.54
C GLY A 322 -4.88 5.33 25.19
N ILE A 323 -4.60 4.52 24.17
CA ILE A 323 -5.18 4.72 22.83
C ILE A 323 -6.70 4.61 22.86
N ALA A 324 -7.28 3.57 23.50
CA ALA A 324 -8.73 3.39 23.60
C ALA A 324 -9.42 4.57 24.29
N ASN A 325 -8.86 5.09 25.39
CA ASN A 325 -9.38 6.24 26.08
C ASN A 325 -9.38 7.50 25.19
N LYS A 326 -8.32 7.70 24.40
CA LYS A 326 -8.25 8.83 23.48
C LYS A 326 -9.24 8.69 22.32
N LEU A 327 -9.37 7.52 21.72
CA LEU A 327 -10.39 7.26 20.69
C LEU A 327 -11.81 7.53 21.20
N ALA A 328 -12.10 7.15 22.45
CA ALA A 328 -13.39 7.44 23.08
C ALA A 328 -13.66 8.93 23.33
N SER A 329 -12.62 9.78 23.35
CA SER A 329 -12.74 11.24 23.49
C SER A 329 -12.98 11.99 22.17
N ALA A 330 -13.11 11.27 21.05
CA ALA A 330 -13.34 11.85 19.75
C ALA A 330 -14.62 12.71 19.71
N ARG A 331 -14.51 13.94 19.21
CA ARG A 331 -15.60 14.92 19.21
C ARG A 331 -15.63 15.76 17.94
N GLU A 332 -16.73 16.45 17.70
CA GLU A 332 -16.84 17.44 16.63
C GLU A 332 -15.91 18.63 16.91
N LEU A 333 -15.31 19.15 15.86
CA LEU A 333 -14.57 20.41 15.95
C LEU A 333 -15.57 21.56 15.80
N ASN A 334 -15.72 22.36 16.85
CA ASN A 334 -16.49 23.58 16.76
C ASN A 334 -15.68 24.60 15.94
N VAL A 335 -15.98 24.71 14.66
CA VAL A 335 -15.41 25.70 13.76
C VAL A 335 -16.20 26.99 13.90
N ILE A 336 -16.29 27.56 15.10
CA ILE A 336 -16.84 28.88 15.31
C ILE A 336 -15.67 29.84 15.55
N GLY A 337 -15.50 30.77 14.60
CA GLY A 337 -14.59 31.92 14.69
C GLY A 337 -13.51 31.96 13.66
#